data_db424f6c0b1c07dc6207dc7a4f689462
#
_entry.id   db424f6c0b1c07dc6207dc7a4f689462
#
_cell.length_a   1.000
_cell.length_b   1.000
_cell.length_c   1.000
_cell.angle_alpha   90.00
_cell.angle_beta   90.00
_cell.angle_gamma   90.00
#
_symmetry.space_group_name_H-M   'P 1'
#
loop_
_entity.id
_entity.type
_entity.pdbx_description
1 polymer ?
#
loop_
_entity_poly.entity_id
_entity_poly.type
_entity_poly.pdbx_seq_one_letter_code
_entity_poly.pdbx_strand_id
1 'polypeptide(L)'
;MFVAATTQCFPQLSLSDAIEKLADLEFSHIEIGIHENSNHLKPSQVVENLQQAYDICHATRRLTVIGFSLEIAGEGDEYYQTFTSCCELAKQSKIVTLTVPAGEHGTPFNEEVERYKKLVAIAEQHGVRVAMRSQVGHLSADPDTVSVICGHVKGLGLAIDPSQYHFGNPNPPNIDKLMPYVHNVYLRDSTPEQIQVRVGQGIIDYGKLINQLRKVGYNRALCVDIRHDEDPEVDHDGELRKLRLLLESLVII
;
A
#
# COMPACT_ATOMS: atom_id res chain seq x y z
N MET A 1 -15.51 -6.22 2.03
CA MET A 1 -14.16 -5.76 2.45
C MET A 1 -13.68 -6.62 3.60
N PHE A 2 -12.39 -6.67 3.86
CA PHE A 2 -11.77 -7.40 4.98
C PHE A 2 -10.54 -6.64 5.46
N VAL A 3 -10.08 -6.90 6.70
CA VAL A 3 -8.95 -6.20 7.29
C VAL A 3 -7.66 -6.96 7.02
N ALA A 4 -6.60 -6.24 6.68
CA ALA A 4 -5.24 -6.74 6.50
C ALA A 4 -4.25 -5.81 7.22
N ALA A 5 -2.98 -6.21 7.30
CA ALA A 5 -1.89 -5.32 7.71
C ALA A 5 -0.72 -5.42 6.73
N THR A 6 0.03 -4.34 6.55
CA THR A 6 1.29 -4.40 5.83
C THR A 6 2.41 -4.90 6.73
N THR A 7 3.33 -5.72 6.20
CA THR A 7 4.54 -6.12 6.95
C THR A 7 5.41 -4.92 7.31
N GLN A 8 5.22 -3.79 6.62
CA GLN A 8 5.90 -2.52 6.92
C GLN A 8 5.47 -1.88 8.25
N CYS A 9 4.50 -2.44 8.96
CA CYS A 9 4.28 -2.11 10.37
C CYS A 9 5.49 -2.46 11.25
N PHE A 10 6.33 -3.40 10.81
CA PHE A 10 7.54 -3.87 11.52
C PHE A 10 8.78 -3.89 10.59
N PRO A 11 9.18 -2.74 10.00
CA PRO A 11 10.25 -2.70 8.99
C PRO A 11 11.62 -3.08 9.54
N GLN A 12 11.81 -2.98 10.87
CA GLN A 12 13.05 -3.32 11.57
C GLN A 12 13.24 -4.83 11.79
N LEU A 13 12.17 -5.62 11.72
CA LEU A 13 12.21 -7.07 11.88
C LEU A 13 12.57 -7.78 10.57
N SER A 14 12.96 -9.04 10.64
CA SER A 14 12.96 -9.90 9.45
C SER A 14 11.53 -10.12 8.95
N LEU A 15 11.36 -10.47 7.66
CA LEU A 15 10.02 -10.74 7.13
C LEU A 15 9.31 -11.87 7.90
N SER A 16 10.03 -12.92 8.27
CA SER A 16 9.49 -14.03 9.08
C SER A 16 8.98 -13.57 10.44
N ASP A 17 9.77 -12.73 11.14
CA ASP A 17 9.39 -12.22 12.45
C ASP A 17 8.23 -11.23 12.38
N ALA A 18 8.21 -10.39 11.33
CA ALA A 18 7.10 -9.46 11.07
C ALA A 18 5.79 -10.23 10.79
N ILE A 19 5.85 -11.31 10.02
CA ILE A 19 4.70 -12.21 9.77
C ILE A 19 4.23 -12.88 11.06
N GLU A 20 5.15 -13.40 11.87
CA GLU A 20 4.82 -13.99 13.17
C GLU A 20 4.13 -12.97 14.07
N LYS A 21 4.68 -11.78 14.16
CA LYS A 21 4.11 -10.68 14.95
C LYS A 21 2.70 -10.32 14.51
N LEU A 22 2.45 -10.22 13.19
CA LEU A 22 1.12 -9.95 12.66
C LEU A 22 0.13 -11.10 12.91
N ALA A 23 0.60 -12.35 12.90
CA ALA A 23 -0.23 -13.51 13.27
C ALA A 23 -0.62 -13.48 14.76
N ASP A 24 0.32 -13.12 15.66
CA ASP A 24 0.06 -12.97 17.09
C ASP A 24 -0.90 -11.79 17.40
N LEU A 25 -0.93 -10.80 16.52
CA LEU A 25 -1.89 -9.70 16.54
C LEU A 25 -3.25 -10.07 15.91
N GLU A 26 -3.42 -11.36 15.56
CA GLU A 26 -4.67 -11.94 15.02
C GLU A 26 -5.09 -11.38 13.65
N PHE A 27 -4.16 -10.85 12.85
CA PHE A 27 -4.46 -10.59 11.45
C PHE A 27 -4.56 -11.92 10.68
N SER A 28 -5.46 -11.99 9.70
CA SER A 28 -5.61 -13.14 8.80
C SER A 28 -5.08 -12.88 7.40
N HIS A 29 -4.87 -11.61 7.07
CA HIS A 29 -4.42 -11.15 5.76
C HIS A 29 -3.27 -10.16 5.90
N ILE A 30 -2.28 -10.26 5.01
CA ILE A 30 -1.12 -9.37 5.01
C ILE A 30 -0.78 -8.89 3.60
N GLU A 31 -0.21 -7.70 3.51
CA GLU A 31 0.53 -7.21 2.35
C GLU A 31 2.03 -7.29 2.65
N ILE A 32 2.82 -7.83 1.74
CA ILE A 32 4.28 -7.91 1.90
C ILE A 32 4.95 -6.69 1.25
N GLY A 33 5.77 -5.98 2.03
CA GLY A 33 6.66 -4.95 1.51
C GLY A 33 7.90 -5.58 0.84
N ILE A 34 8.14 -5.25 -0.42
CA ILE A 34 9.31 -5.65 -1.20
C ILE A 34 10.07 -4.37 -1.55
N HIS A 35 10.95 -3.96 -0.65
CA HIS A 35 11.64 -2.68 -0.68
C HIS A 35 13.15 -2.89 -0.64
N GLU A 36 13.91 -2.18 -1.48
CA GLU A 36 15.36 -2.36 -1.58
C GLU A 36 16.08 -2.07 -0.26
N ASN A 37 15.61 -1.08 0.50
CA ASN A 37 16.20 -0.67 1.78
C ASN A 37 15.54 -1.32 3.01
N SER A 38 14.82 -2.42 2.83
CA SER A 38 14.09 -3.12 3.89
C SER A 38 14.87 -4.33 4.43
N ASN A 39 14.57 -4.75 5.67
CA ASN A 39 14.98 -6.04 6.22
C ASN A 39 14.07 -7.21 5.76
N HIS A 40 13.04 -6.91 4.98
CA HIS A 40 12.14 -7.90 4.37
C HIS A 40 12.72 -8.41 3.04
N LEU A 41 11.86 -8.81 2.12
CA LEU A 41 12.27 -9.18 0.78
C LEU A 41 12.67 -7.93 -0.04
N LYS A 42 13.74 -8.03 -0.84
CA LYS A 42 14.22 -6.95 -1.70
C LYS A 42 13.90 -7.24 -3.17
N PRO A 43 13.60 -6.21 -3.99
CA PRO A 43 13.44 -6.37 -5.43
C PRO A 43 14.66 -7.04 -6.10
N SER A 44 15.88 -6.68 -5.70
CA SER A 44 17.12 -7.31 -6.18
C SER A 44 17.17 -8.82 -5.90
N GLN A 45 16.70 -9.27 -4.74
CA GLN A 45 16.62 -10.70 -4.41
C GLN A 45 15.56 -11.43 -5.26
N VAL A 46 14.48 -10.76 -5.64
CA VAL A 46 13.49 -11.34 -6.56
C VAL A 46 14.10 -11.59 -7.94
N VAL A 47 14.90 -10.64 -8.43
CA VAL A 47 15.63 -10.78 -9.70
C VAL A 47 16.67 -11.90 -9.63
N GLU A 48 17.41 -11.98 -8.53
CA GLU A 48 18.47 -12.98 -8.34
C GLU A 48 17.92 -14.40 -8.27
N ASN A 49 16.83 -14.62 -7.51
CA ASN A 49 16.24 -15.96 -7.34
C ASN A 49 14.73 -15.90 -7.08
N LEU A 50 13.98 -15.94 -8.17
CA LEU A 50 12.52 -15.89 -8.13
C LEU A 50 11.88 -17.02 -7.31
N GLN A 51 12.44 -18.25 -7.38
CA GLN A 51 11.91 -19.39 -6.62
C GLN A 51 12.12 -19.19 -5.12
N GLN A 52 13.27 -18.71 -4.70
CA GLN A 52 13.53 -18.42 -3.29
C GLN A 52 12.62 -17.29 -2.79
N ALA A 53 12.42 -16.24 -3.57
CA ALA A 53 11.49 -15.16 -3.24
C ALA A 53 10.04 -15.69 -3.10
N TYR A 54 9.62 -16.59 -3.98
CA TYR A 54 8.33 -17.27 -3.89
C TYR A 54 8.20 -18.07 -2.58
N ASP A 55 9.19 -18.88 -2.24
CA ASP A 55 9.17 -19.71 -1.02
C ASP A 55 9.10 -18.83 0.24
N ILE A 56 9.85 -17.72 0.27
CA ILE A 56 9.80 -16.72 1.34
C ILE A 56 8.38 -16.13 1.49
N CYS A 57 7.76 -15.70 0.38
CA CYS A 57 6.42 -15.14 0.38
C CYS A 57 5.33 -16.14 0.78
N HIS A 58 5.59 -17.45 0.71
CA HIS A 58 4.65 -18.52 1.08
C HIS A 58 4.87 -19.04 2.51
N ALA A 59 5.96 -18.68 3.17
CA ALA A 59 6.24 -19.03 4.57
C ALA A 59 5.44 -18.14 5.55
N THR A 60 4.10 -18.07 5.37
CA THR A 60 3.23 -17.06 5.99
C THR A 60 2.47 -17.53 7.23
N ARG A 61 2.77 -18.71 7.78
CA ARG A 61 2.09 -19.24 8.99
C ARG A 61 0.55 -19.17 8.95
N ARG A 62 -0.07 -19.44 7.80
CA ARG A 62 -1.51 -19.40 7.53
C ARG A 62 -2.08 -18.00 7.26
N LEU A 63 -1.29 -16.92 7.23
CA LEU A 63 -1.76 -15.63 6.76
C LEU A 63 -1.91 -15.64 5.23
N THR A 64 -2.97 -15.03 4.74
CA THR A 64 -3.19 -14.87 3.30
C THR A 64 -2.48 -13.61 2.81
N VAL A 65 -1.56 -13.73 1.87
CA VAL A 65 -0.94 -12.58 1.21
C VAL A 65 -1.92 -12.00 0.18
N ILE A 66 -2.20 -10.70 0.29
CA ILE A 66 -3.21 -10.01 -0.54
C ILE A 66 -2.61 -9.06 -1.58
N GLY A 67 -1.36 -8.70 -1.44
CA GLY A 67 -0.69 -7.72 -2.29
C GLY A 67 0.79 -7.61 -1.99
N PHE A 68 1.52 -6.95 -2.90
CA PHE A 68 2.88 -6.53 -2.67
C PHE A 68 2.98 -5.00 -2.79
N SER A 69 3.68 -4.37 -1.84
CA SER A 69 4.09 -2.98 -1.92
C SER A 69 5.54 -2.93 -2.37
N LEU A 70 5.83 -2.25 -3.48
CA LEU A 70 7.14 -2.24 -4.11
C LEU A 70 7.84 -0.90 -3.92
N GLU A 71 9.11 -0.93 -3.56
CA GLU A 71 10.05 0.19 -3.67
C GLU A 71 11.30 -0.31 -4.40
N ILE A 72 11.35 -0.06 -5.70
CA ILE A 72 12.43 -0.49 -6.60
C ILE A 72 13.41 0.67 -6.75
N ALA A 73 14.68 0.41 -6.48
CA ALA A 73 15.75 1.37 -6.73
C ALA A 73 16.16 1.43 -8.22
N GLY A 74 16.77 2.54 -8.61
CA GLY A 74 17.26 2.73 -9.97
C GLY A 74 16.24 3.30 -10.94
N GLU A 75 16.63 3.42 -12.19
CA GLU A 75 15.87 4.05 -13.27
C GLU A 75 16.06 3.28 -14.59
N GLY A 76 15.32 3.69 -15.62
CA GLY A 76 15.49 3.17 -16.97
C GLY A 76 15.10 1.70 -17.12
N ASP A 77 15.80 0.97 -17.99
CA ASP A 77 15.44 -0.41 -18.35
C ASP A 77 15.64 -1.39 -17.19
N GLU A 78 16.62 -1.18 -16.31
CA GLU A 78 16.86 -2.02 -15.14
C GLU A 78 15.68 -1.97 -14.17
N TYR A 79 15.14 -0.78 -13.91
CA TYR A 79 13.92 -0.60 -13.11
C TYR A 79 12.75 -1.42 -13.65
N TYR A 80 12.51 -1.39 -14.98
CA TYR A 80 11.42 -2.13 -15.60
C TYR A 80 11.66 -3.64 -15.63
N GLN A 81 12.91 -4.08 -15.76
CA GLN A 81 13.26 -5.51 -15.65
C GLN A 81 13.00 -6.03 -14.23
N THR A 82 13.42 -5.28 -13.22
CA THR A 82 13.15 -5.59 -11.81
C THR A 82 11.64 -5.62 -11.52
N PHE A 83 10.89 -4.64 -12.03
CA PHE A 83 9.44 -4.62 -11.91
C PHE A 83 8.79 -5.83 -12.60
N THR A 84 9.30 -6.24 -13.75
CA THR A 84 8.83 -7.45 -14.46
C THR A 84 9.02 -8.70 -13.60
N SER A 85 10.18 -8.87 -12.96
CA SER A 85 10.43 -10.00 -12.05
C SER A 85 9.47 -9.98 -10.84
N CYS A 86 9.16 -8.79 -10.30
CA CYS A 86 8.15 -8.66 -9.25
C CYS A 86 6.73 -9.01 -9.74
N CYS A 87 6.38 -8.71 -11.00
CA CYS A 87 5.12 -9.14 -11.60
C CYS A 87 5.08 -10.68 -11.79
N GLU A 88 6.19 -11.31 -12.15
CA GLU A 88 6.30 -12.77 -12.23
C GLU A 88 6.10 -13.43 -10.87
N LEU A 89 6.74 -12.90 -9.82
CA LEU A 89 6.53 -13.33 -8.44
C LEU A 89 5.06 -13.20 -8.05
N ALA A 90 4.44 -12.06 -8.33
CA ALA A 90 3.03 -11.81 -8.03
C ALA A 90 2.11 -12.83 -8.73
N LYS A 91 2.35 -13.10 -10.02
CA LYS A 91 1.61 -14.11 -10.79
C LYS A 91 1.74 -15.50 -10.17
N GLN A 92 2.96 -15.94 -9.85
CA GLN A 92 3.21 -17.24 -9.21
C GLN A 92 2.54 -17.34 -7.85
N SER A 93 2.56 -16.25 -7.07
CA SER A 93 1.95 -16.13 -5.74
C SER A 93 0.43 -15.89 -5.80
N LYS A 94 -0.18 -15.80 -7.01
CA LYS A 94 -1.61 -15.47 -7.20
C LYS A 94 -2.01 -14.11 -6.61
N ILE A 95 -1.07 -13.19 -6.54
CA ILE A 95 -1.27 -11.82 -6.12
C ILE A 95 -1.73 -10.98 -7.31
N VAL A 96 -2.77 -10.17 -7.09
CA VAL A 96 -3.41 -9.39 -8.17
C VAL A 96 -3.00 -7.92 -8.14
N THR A 97 -2.55 -7.39 -6.99
CA THR A 97 -2.28 -5.96 -6.83
C THR A 97 -0.84 -5.71 -6.41
N LEU A 98 -0.14 -4.88 -7.18
CA LEU A 98 1.15 -4.30 -6.84
C LEU A 98 0.98 -2.82 -6.58
N THR A 99 1.40 -2.36 -5.41
CA THR A 99 1.45 -0.93 -5.07
C THR A 99 2.84 -0.39 -5.37
N VAL A 100 2.91 0.74 -6.07
CA VAL A 100 4.18 1.42 -6.42
C VAL A 100 4.09 2.90 -6.07
N PRO A 101 5.18 3.55 -5.63
CA PRO A 101 5.20 4.98 -5.37
C PRO A 101 5.02 5.79 -6.65
N ALA A 102 4.44 6.99 -6.52
CA ALA A 102 4.49 8.00 -7.57
C ALA A 102 5.87 8.67 -7.63
N GLY A 103 6.17 9.36 -8.71
CA GLY A 103 7.33 10.23 -8.79
C GLY A 103 7.27 11.36 -7.75
N GLU A 104 8.44 11.81 -7.30
CA GLU A 104 8.55 12.92 -6.34
C GLU A 104 8.02 14.23 -6.93
N HIS A 105 7.76 15.19 -6.06
CA HIS A 105 7.45 16.56 -6.48
C HIS A 105 8.54 17.10 -7.42
N GLY A 106 8.11 17.63 -8.57
CA GLY A 106 9.02 18.12 -9.62
C GLY A 106 9.23 17.13 -10.76
N THR A 107 8.83 15.87 -10.62
CA THR A 107 8.78 14.92 -11.75
C THR A 107 7.85 15.48 -12.83
N PRO A 108 8.29 15.56 -14.11
CA PRO A 108 7.44 16.04 -15.19
C PRO A 108 6.21 15.14 -15.36
N PHE A 109 5.03 15.77 -15.37
CA PHE A 109 3.76 15.05 -15.44
C PHE A 109 3.68 14.02 -16.59
N ASN A 110 4.14 14.42 -17.80
CA ASN A 110 4.09 13.54 -18.96
C ASN A 110 5.02 12.33 -18.81
N GLU A 111 6.18 12.49 -18.17
CA GLU A 111 7.10 11.38 -17.89
C GLU A 111 6.47 10.39 -16.92
N GLU A 112 5.80 10.88 -15.89
CA GLU A 112 5.10 10.03 -14.94
C GLU A 112 3.94 9.25 -15.57
N VAL A 113 3.16 9.90 -16.45
CA VAL A 113 2.11 9.22 -17.22
C VAL A 113 2.70 8.11 -18.10
N GLU A 114 3.80 8.36 -18.81
CA GLU A 114 4.45 7.35 -19.65
C GLU A 114 5.05 6.22 -18.80
N ARG A 115 5.63 6.55 -17.64
CA ARG A 115 6.13 5.55 -16.69
C ARG A 115 5.01 4.61 -16.25
N TYR A 116 3.86 5.14 -15.81
CA TYR A 116 2.73 4.29 -15.41
C TYR A 116 2.11 3.51 -16.56
N LYS A 117 2.03 4.07 -17.78
CA LYS A 117 1.60 3.30 -18.96
C LYS A 117 2.49 2.06 -19.17
N LYS A 118 3.81 2.23 -19.04
CA LYS A 118 4.76 1.13 -19.19
C LYS A 118 4.61 0.10 -18.07
N LEU A 119 4.45 0.54 -16.80
CA LEU A 119 4.22 -0.35 -15.67
C LEU A 119 2.90 -1.15 -15.82
N VAL A 120 1.82 -0.49 -16.20
CA VAL A 120 0.52 -1.15 -16.42
C VAL A 120 0.62 -2.17 -17.55
N ALA A 121 1.26 -1.82 -18.68
CA ALA A 121 1.43 -2.74 -19.80
C ALA A 121 2.24 -4.00 -19.43
N ILE A 122 3.29 -3.85 -18.61
CA ILE A 122 4.06 -5.00 -18.07
C ILE A 122 3.17 -5.84 -17.15
N ALA A 123 2.50 -5.20 -16.19
CA ALA A 123 1.68 -5.89 -15.19
C ALA A 123 0.51 -6.68 -15.84
N GLU A 124 -0.14 -6.13 -16.87
CA GLU A 124 -1.23 -6.78 -17.60
C GLU A 124 -0.78 -8.11 -18.24
N GLN A 125 0.46 -8.22 -18.73
CA GLN A 125 1.01 -9.46 -19.29
C GLN A 125 1.10 -10.60 -18.25
N HIS A 126 1.16 -10.22 -16.96
CA HIS A 126 1.22 -11.15 -15.84
C HIS A 126 -0.12 -11.31 -15.11
N GLY A 127 -1.18 -10.64 -15.58
CA GLY A 127 -2.49 -10.64 -14.93
C GLY A 127 -2.53 -9.89 -13.61
N VAL A 128 -1.64 -8.92 -13.45
CA VAL A 128 -1.46 -8.12 -12.24
C VAL A 128 -1.93 -6.68 -12.49
N ARG A 129 -2.37 -6.00 -11.44
CA ARG A 129 -2.79 -4.59 -11.46
C ARG A 129 -1.80 -3.72 -10.72
N VAL A 130 -1.58 -2.52 -11.25
CA VAL A 130 -0.75 -1.49 -10.61
C VAL A 130 -1.64 -0.53 -9.85
N ALA A 131 -1.25 -0.20 -8.62
CA ALA A 131 -1.87 0.83 -7.80
C ALA A 131 -0.81 1.89 -7.43
N MET A 132 -1.05 3.14 -7.77
CA MET A 132 -0.22 4.28 -7.39
C MET A 132 -0.42 4.57 -5.90
N ARG A 133 0.66 4.63 -5.11
CA ARG A 133 0.58 4.93 -3.67
C ARG A 133 0.38 6.42 -3.43
N SER A 134 -0.60 6.78 -2.57
CA SER A 134 -0.70 8.13 -2.02
C SER A 134 0.48 8.40 -1.10
N GLN A 135 1.19 9.52 -1.32
CA GLN A 135 2.38 9.84 -0.53
C GLN A 135 2.67 11.34 -0.55
N VAL A 136 2.87 11.92 0.64
CA VAL A 136 3.34 13.30 0.79
C VAL A 136 4.70 13.50 0.11
N GLY A 137 4.91 14.65 -0.52
CA GLY A 137 6.15 14.93 -1.27
C GLY A 137 6.20 14.34 -2.67
N HIS A 138 5.18 13.60 -3.09
CA HIS A 138 5.07 12.96 -4.40
C HIS A 138 3.92 13.57 -5.22
N LEU A 139 3.87 13.29 -6.51
CA LEU A 139 2.78 13.73 -7.39
C LEU A 139 1.41 13.23 -6.91
N SER A 140 1.38 12.12 -6.19
CA SER A 140 0.16 11.53 -5.60
C SER A 140 -0.35 12.24 -4.34
N ALA A 141 0.34 13.27 -3.85
CA ALA A 141 -0.13 14.11 -2.74
C ALA A 141 -1.30 15.02 -3.13
N ASP A 142 -1.45 15.33 -4.42
CA ASP A 142 -2.53 16.17 -4.93
C ASP A 142 -3.64 15.32 -5.58
N PRO A 143 -4.89 15.36 -5.04
CA PRO A 143 -6.00 14.59 -5.59
C PRO A 143 -6.39 14.94 -7.04
N ASP A 144 -6.14 16.16 -7.50
CA ASP A 144 -6.41 16.56 -8.89
C ASP A 144 -5.41 15.88 -9.83
N THR A 145 -4.13 15.93 -9.48
CA THR A 145 -3.06 15.24 -10.21
C THR A 145 -3.31 13.73 -10.30
N VAL A 146 -3.66 13.09 -9.16
CA VAL A 146 -4.00 11.64 -9.13
C VAL A 146 -5.16 11.33 -10.08
N SER A 147 -6.25 12.11 -10.01
CA SER A 147 -7.42 11.90 -10.88
C SER A 147 -7.07 12.02 -12.36
N VAL A 148 -6.21 12.98 -12.72
CA VAL A 148 -5.76 13.17 -14.10
C VAL A 148 -4.85 12.04 -14.56
N ILE A 149 -3.88 11.60 -13.75
CA ILE A 149 -2.98 10.47 -14.08
C ILE A 149 -3.82 9.19 -14.29
N CYS A 150 -4.69 8.83 -13.33
CA CYS A 150 -5.53 7.64 -13.43
C CYS A 150 -6.50 7.72 -14.62
N GLY A 151 -6.97 8.92 -14.97
CA GLY A 151 -7.80 9.13 -16.16
C GLY A 151 -7.06 8.92 -17.49
N HIS A 152 -5.76 9.24 -17.54
CA HIS A 152 -4.91 9.08 -18.72
C HIS A 152 -4.31 7.68 -18.86
N VAL A 153 -4.10 6.97 -17.75
CA VAL A 153 -3.49 5.64 -17.73
C VAL A 153 -4.58 4.60 -17.43
N LYS A 154 -5.18 4.07 -18.49
CA LYS A 154 -6.20 3.03 -18.35
C LYS A 154 -5.61 1.80 -17.64
N GLY A 155 -6.30 1.30 -16.62
CA GLY A 155 -5.85 0.13 -15.83
C GLY A 155 -5.02 0.48 -14.59
N LEU A 156 -4.52 1.73 -14.48
CA LEU A 156 -3.89 2.20 -13.26
C LEU A 156 -4.95 2.44 -12.17
N GLY A 157 -4.67 1.94 -10.97
CA GLY A 157 -5.45 2.22 -9.78
C GLY A 157 -4.72 3.09 -8.77
N LEU A 158 -5.39 3.31 -7.64
CA LEU A 158 -4.87 4.07 -6.51
C LEU A 158 -4.79 3.16 -5.27
N ALA A 159 -3.67 3.17 -4.59
CA ALA A 159 -3.52 2.69 -3.22
C ALA A 159 -3.66 3.91 -2.30
N ILE A 160 -4.89 4.17 -1.88
CA ILE A 160 -5.23 5.38 -1.14
C ILE A 160 -4.85 5.26 0.33
N ASP A 161 -4.20 6.30 0.86
CA ASP A 161 -3.98 6.51 2.29
C ASP A 161 -4.50 7.91 2.64
N PRO A 162 -5.65 8.02 3.33
CA PRO A 162 -6.22 9.32 3.70
C PRO A 162 -5.28 10.19 4.53
N SER A 163 -4.42 9.59 5.36
CA SER A 163 -3.46 10.32 6.18
C SER A 163 -2.53 11.21 5.35
N GLN A 164 -2.18 10.77 4.15
CA GLN A 164 -1.29 11.49 3.22
C GLN A 164 -1.93 12.78 2.67
N TYR A 165 -3.26 12.88 2.67
CA TYR A 165 -4.00 14.07 2.25
C TYR A 165 -4.35 14.99 3.42
N HIS A 166 -4.34 14.46 4.65
CA HIS A 166 -4.62 15.23 5.87
C HIS A 166 -3.38 15.89 6.43
N PHE A 167 -2.26 15.18 6.47
CA PHE A 167 -1.00 15.70 7.00
C PHE A 167 -0.51 16.93 6.22
N GLY A 168 -0.15 17.98 6.94
CA GLY A 168 0.24 19.26 6.36
C GLY A 168 -0.91 20.13 5.86
N ASN A 169 -2.17 19.66 5.93
CA ASN A 169 -3.34 20.33 5.38
C ASN A 169 -4.39 20.61 6.47
N PRO A 170 -4.44 21.80 7.06
CA PRO A 170 -5.49 22.17 8.02
C PRO A 170 -6.92 22.09 7.45
N ASN A 171 -7.05 22.22 6.14
CA ASN A 171 -8.29 22.01 5.38
C ASN A 171 -8.06 20.92 4.33
N PRO A 172 -8.17 19.63 4.71
CA PRO A 172 -7.87 18.53 3.81
C PRO A 172 -8.70 18.58 2.52
N PRO A 173 -8.09 18.27 1.37
CA PRO A 173 -8.81 18.25 0.10
C PRO A 173 -9.87 17.15 0.08
N ASN A 174 -10.93 17.38 -0.72
CA ASN A 174 -11.92 16.33 -0.95
C ASN A 174 -11.33 15.22 -1.85
N ILE A 175 -11.30 14.00 -1.31
CA ILE A 175 -10.79 12.80 -2.00
C ILE A 175 -11.90 11.93 -2.61
N ASP A 176 -13.17 12.35 -2.55
CA ASP A 176 -14.31 11.55 -3.04
C ASP A 176 -14.17 11.15 -4.51
N LYS A 177 -13.61 12.05 -5.33
CA LYS A 177 -13.34 11.81 -6.75
C LYS A 177 -12.33 10.71 -7.04
N LEU A 178 -11.53 10.32 -6.03
CA LEU A 178 -10.52 9.27 -6.14
C LEU A 178 -11.10 7.87 -5.93
N MET A 179 -12.26 7.75 -5.28
CA MET A 179 -12.85 6.46 -4.91
C MET A 179 -12.99 5.47 -6.08
N PRO A 180 -13.39 5.89 -7.32
CA PRO A 180 -13.49 4.96 -8.45
C PRO A 180 -12.17 4.31 -8.88
N TYR A 181 -11.02 4.91 -8.52
CA TYR A 181 -9.70 4.41 -8.87
C TYR A 181 -9.09 3.49 -7.79
N VAL A 182 -9.74 3.34 -6.62
CA VAL A 182 -9.13 2.64 -5.49
C VAL A 182 -8.97 1.14 -5.77
N HIS A 183 -7.73 0.68 -5.73
CA HIS A 183 -7.33 -0.74 -5.82
C HIS A 183 -6.81 -1.30 -4.50
N ASN A 184 -6.27 -0.47 -3.62
CA ASN A 184 -5.83 -0.81 -2.28
C ASN A 184 -6.08 0.37 -1.32
N VAL A 185 -6.15 0.11 -0.02
CA VAL A 185 -6.40 1.13 1.01
C VAL A 185 -5.42 0.93 2.14
N TYR A 186 -4.68 1.97 2.52
CA TYR A 186 -3.86 2.01 3.71
C TYR A 186 -4.52 2.88 4.78
N LEU A 187 -4.48 2.43 6.03
CA LEU A 187 -5.14 3.08 7.14
C LEU A 187 -4.23 3.21 8.35
N ARG A 188 -4.13 4.42 8.82
CA ARG A 188 -3.62 4.86 10.12
C ARG A 188 -4.47 6.05 10.56
N ASP A 189 -4.37 6.49 11.80
CA ASP A 189 -4.99 7.75 12.20
C ASP A 189 -3.98 8.88 12.11
N SER A 190 -4.43 10.09 11.78
CA SER A 190 -3.58 11.25 11.53
C SER A 190 -4.26 12.57 11.90
N THR A 191 -3.46 13.62 12.06
CA THR A 191 -3.90 15.01 12.16
C THR A 191 -3.17 15.85 11.11
N PRO A 192 -3.54 17.13 10.92
CA PRO A 192 -2.75 18.02 10.07
C PRO A 192 -1.29 18.19 10.52
N GLU A 193 -1.00 18.03 11.80
CA GLU A 193 0.32 18.22 12.41
C GLU A 193 1.16 16.95 12.43
N GLN A 194 0.51 15.77 12.44
CA GLN A 194 1.17 14.46 12.57
C GLN A 194 0.58 13.45 11.59
N ILE A 195 1.46 12.85 10.79
CA ILE A 195 1.08 11.82 9.78
C ILE A 195 0.47 10.57 10.45
N GLN A 196 0.86 10.29 11.68
CA GLN A 196 0.37 9.19 12.47
C GLN A 196 0.14 9.64 13.92
N VAL A 197 -1.02 9.31 14.46
CA VAL A 197 -1.38 9.50 15.87
C VAL A 197 -2.04 8.23 16.41
N ARG A 198 -2.27 8.15 17.71
CA ARG A 198 -3.01 7.05 18.34
C ARG A 198 -4.40 6.93 17.74
N VAL A 199 -4.84 5.71 17.49
CA VAL A 199 -6.16 5.42 16.91
C VAL A 199 -7.28 6.06 17.75
N GLY A 200 -8.12 6.85 17.09
CA GLY A 200 -9.21 7.61 17.72
C GLY A 200 -8.79 8.99 18.28
N GLN A 201 -7.55 9.40 18.08
CA GLN A 201 -7.09 10.75 18.41
C GLN A 201 -6.90 11.65 17.17
N GLY A 202 -7.02 11.07 15.98
CA GLY A 202 -6.94 11.78 14.72
C GLY A 202 -8.29 12.21 14.18
N ILE A 203 -8.26 12.59 12.91
CA ILE A 203 -9.42 13.14 12.19
C ILE A 203 -9.94 12.21 11.07
N ILE A 204 -9.37 11.00 10.94
CA ILE A 204 -9.79 10.05 9.91
C ILE A 204 -11.17 9.48 10.24
N ASP A 205 -12.16 9.78 9.40
CA ASP A 205 -13.49 9.19 9.49
C ASP A 205 -13.55 7.86 8.72
N TYR A 206 -13.18 6.76 9.41
CA TYR A 206 -13.17 5.41 8.82
C TYR A 206 -14.56 4.98 8.35
N GLY A 207 -15.63 5.38 9.07
CA GLY A 207 -16.99 5.03 8.70
C GLY A 207 -17.43 5.68 7.38
N LYS A 208 -17.13 6.96 7.21
CA LYS A 208 -17.37 7.70 5.97
C LYS A 208 -16.58 7.08 4.82
N LEU A 209 -15.29 6.82 5.01
CA LEU A 209 -14.43 6.23 3.98
C LEU A 209 -14.95 4.84 3.53
N ILE A 210 -15.27 3.95 4.48
CA ILE A 210 -15.80 2.62 4.19
C ILE A 210 -17.12 2.72 3.41
N ASN A 211 -18.01 3.65 3.76
CA ASN A 211 -19.24 3.87 3.03
C ASN A 211 -19.00 4.40 1.60
N GLN A 212 -18.01 5.26 1.40
CA GLN A 212 -17.61 5.73 0.06
C GLN A 212 -17.06 4.58 -0.80
N LEU A 213 -16.20 3.73 -0.22
CA LEU A 213 -15.66 2.55 -0.88
C LEU A 213 -16.76 1.55 -1.27
N ARG A 214 -17.76 1.33 -0.40
CA ARG A 214 -18.93 0.49 -0.72
C ARG A 214 -19.71 1.02 -1.93
N LYS A 215 -19.92 2.33 -2.01
CA LYS A 215 -20.66 2.96 -3.13
C LYS A 215 -20.02 2.71 -4.49
N VAL A 216 -18.71 2.57 -4.55
CA VAL A 216 -17.98 2.26 -5.79
C VAL A 216 -17.72 0.77 -5.99
N GLY A 217 -18.29 -0.10 -5.14
CA GLY A 217 -18.15 -1.54 -5.23
C GLY A 217 -16.78 -2.09 -4.79
N TYR A 218 -16.01 -1.31 -4.03
CA TYR A 218 -14.76 -1.80 -3.47
C TYR A 218 -15.02 -2.87 -2.41
N ASN A 219 -14.46 -4.06 -2.58
CA ASN A 219 -14.68 -5.22 -1.71
C ASN A 219 -13.36 -5.93 -1.28
N ARG A 220 -12.25 -5.21 -1.32
CA ARG A 220 -10.91 -5.73 -1.05
C ARG A 220 -10.43 -5.36 0.36
N ALA A 221 -9.10 -5.39 0.54
CA ALA A 221 -8.46 -5.16 1.83
C ALA A 221 -8.55 -3.71 2.31
N LEU A 222 -8.73 -3.55 3.60
CA LEU A 222 -8.42 -2.36 4.37
C LEU A 222 -7.12 -2.67 5.11
N CYS A 223 -6.00 -2.16 4.61
CA CYS A 223 -4.67 -2.51 5.09
C CYS A 223 -4.22 -1.54 6.19
N VAL A 224 -4.06 -2.04 7.40
CA VAL A 224 -3.47 -1.28 8.50
C VAL A 224 -2.01 -1.01 8.20
N ASP A 225 -1.57 0.26 8.26
CA ASP A 225 -0.19 0.72 8.02
C ASP A 225 0.25 1.69 9.12
N ILE A 226 0.34 1.18 10.35
CA ILE A 226 0.86 1.92 11.51
C ILE A 226 2.35 1.62 11.63
N ARG A 227 3.20 2.67 11.59
CA ARG A 227 4.65 2.53 11.64
C ARG A 227 5.17 2.67 13.07
N HIS A 228 6.08 1.79 13.46
CA HIS A 228 6.68 1.80 14.81
C HIS A 228 7.64 2.98 15.00
N ASP A 229 8.28 3.41 13.95
CA ASP A 229 9.28 4.48 13.94
C ASP A 229 8.69 5.90 14.03
N GLU A 230 7.39 6.06 13.83
CA GLU A 230 6.70 7.35 13.89
C GLU A 230 6.48 7.84 15.35
N ASP A 231 6.28 6.93 16.30
CA ASP A 231 6.19 7.25 17.75
C ASP A 231 6.62 6.03 18.61
N PRO A 232 7.91 5.93 18.99
CA PRO A 232 8.43 4.77 19.71
C PRO A 232 7.93 4.64 21.15
N GLU A 233 7.29 5.65 21.74
CA GLU A 233 6.71 5.60 23.10
C GLU A 233 5.29 5.03 23.13
N VAL A 234 4.68 4.81 21.97
CA VAL A 234 3.32 4.25 21.85
C VAL A 234 3.38 2.72 21.93
N ASP A 235 2.39 2.13 22.59
CA ASP A 235 2.11 0.70 22.51
C ASP A 235 1.66 0.33 21.08
N HIS A 236 2.63 0.12 20.20
CA HIS A 236 2.44 -0.14 18.79
C HIS A 236 1.55 -1.37 18.54
N ASP A 237 1.75 -2.44 19.30
CA ASP A 237 0.94 -3.66 19.20
C ASP A 237 -0.53 -3.40 19.59
N GLY A 238 -0.73 -2.61 20.65
CA GLY A 238 -2.05 -2.19 21.10
C GLY A 238 -2.78 -1.35 20.06
N GLU A 239 -2.09 -0.41 19.40
CA GLU A 239 -2.67 0.44 18.36
C GLU A 239 -3.02 -0.39 17.10
N LEU A 240 -2.19 -1.36 16.70
CA LEU A 240 -2.51 -2.28 15.61
C LEU A 240 -3.77 -3.11 15.90
N ARG A 241 -3.88 -3.70 17.12
CA ARG A 241 -5.09 -4.43 17.54
C ARG A 241 -6.32 -3.53 17.56
N LYS A 242 -6.18 -2.32 18.10
CA LYS A 242 -7.28 -1.36 18.22
C LYS A 242 -7.83 -0.97 16.84
N LEU A 243 -6.95 -0.64 15.87
CA LEU A 243 -7.39 -0.31 14.53
C LEU A 243 -7.99 -1.53 13.81
N ARG A 244 -7.38 -2.72 13.94
CA ARG A 244 -7.95 -3.96 13.40
C ARG A 244 -9.38 -4.17 13.86
N LEU A 245 -9.61 -4.18 15.19
CA LEU A 245 -10.95 -4.41 15.77
C LEU A 245 -11.96 -3.34 15.36
N LEU A 246 -11.54 -2.07 15.32
CA LEU A 246 -12.38 -0.98 14.84
C LEU A 246 -12.83 -1.21 13.40
N LEU A 247 -11.89 -1.50 12.49
CA LEU A 247 -12.19 -1.73 11.08
C LEU A 247 -13.05 -2.98 10.87
N GLU A 248 -12.77 -4.08 11.56
CA GLU A 248 -13.60 -5.29 11.53
C GLU A 248 -15.06 -4.99 11.92
N SER A 249 -15.27 -4.22 12.98
CA SER A 249 -16.61 -3.81 13.41
C SER A 249 -17.35 -2.99 12.34
N LEU A 250 -16.65 -2.12 11.61
CA LEU A 250 -17.23 -1.28 10.55
C LEU A 250 -17.48 -2.03 9.24
N VAL A 251 -16.76 -3.12 8.99
CA VAL A 251 -16.92 -3.93 7.77
C VAL A 251 -18.14 -4.84 7.85
N ILE A 252 -18.53 -5.30 9.05
CA ILE A 252 -19.66 -6.22 9.29
C ILE A 252 -21.01 -5.54 9.10
N ILE A 253 -21.08 -4.22 9.29
CA ILE A 253 -22.30 -3.41 9.12
C ILE A 253 -22.53 -3.10 7.64
#